data_3c97195d8b68fee17f3aada142cc012e
#
_entry.id   3c97195d8b68fee17f3aada142cc012e
#
_cell.length_a   1.000
_cell.length_b   1.000
_cell.length_c   1.000
_cell.angle_alpha   90.00
_cell.angle_beta   90.00
_cell.angle_gamma   90.00
#
_symmetry.space_group_name_H-M   'P 1'
#
loop_
_entity.id
_entity.type
_entity.pdbx_description
1 polymer ?
#
loop_
_entity_poly.entity_id
_entity_poly.type
_entity_poly.pdbx_seq_one_letter_code
_entity_poly.pdbx_strand_id
1 'polypeptide(L)'
;MKIDWLRLENFKNLTSFEVDFSLKSERQVIIGRNGVGKSNILESIAWIFRDLDLCEESDFEYEIKYRCRDHYVKVISKGKSSKKPRRKGTRRENIQRFKRSYWVIENAADIEDKSSEEIEKLFVELKETEFNRRNQAIKNESGVYQFRDERLLPDYVFGYYSGISALFNEAFETHERDYYSDQKDGEEMSLRTMFLAKPHHSQFSLLSF
;
A
#
# COMPACT_ATOMS: atom_id res chain seq x y z
N MET A 1 0.21 9.28 -7.04
CA MET A 1 0.79 9.02 -5.70
C MET A 1 2.32 9.08 -5.77
N LYS A 2 2.97 9.57 -4.72
CA LYS A 2 4.44 9.59 -4.58
C LYS A 2 4.81 9.26 -3.14
N ILE A 3 5.71 8.29 -2.94
CA ILE A 3 6.30 8.01 -1.63
C ILE A 3 7.44 8.99 -1.41
N ASP A 4 7.44 9.69 -0.28
CA ASP A 4 8.49 10.64 0.07
C ASP A 4 9.48 10.03 1.08
N TRP A 5 9.02 9.17 1.98
CA TRP A 5 9.88 8.59 3.00
C TRP A 5 9.36 7.22 3.47
N LEU A 6 10.27 6.31 3.77
CA LEU A 6 9.98 4.97 4.27
C LEU A 6 11.03 4.55 5.30
N ARG A 7 10.55 4.09 6.44
CA ARG A 7 11.33 3.40 7.47
C ARG A 7 10.74 2.02 7.72
N LEU A 8 11.62 1.03 7.80
CA LEU A 8 11.28 -0.38 8.05
C LEU A 8 12.07 -0.90 9.25
N GLU A 9 11.38 -1.60 10.15
CA GLU A 9 12.01 -2.33 11.24
C GLU A 9 11.82 -3.84 11.02
N ASN A 10 12.94 -4.56 10.91
CA ASN A 10 12.97 -6.03 10.83
C ASN A 10 12.10 -6.65 9.71
N PHE A 11 12.15 -6.08 8.51
CA PHE A 11 11.53 -6.68 7.34
C PHE A 11 12.57 -7.46 6.54
N LYS A 12 12.54 -8.80 6.63
CA LYS A 12 13.54 -9.71 6.00
C LYS A 12 14.98 -9.33 6.40
N ASN A 13 15.82 -8.94 5.42
CA ASN A 13 17.19 -8.49 5.69
C ASN A 13 17.32 -6.98 5.95
N LEU A 14 16.21 -6.25 5.97
CA LEU A 14 16.17 -4.82 6.24
C LEU A 14 15.91 -4.61 7.74
N THR A 15 16.96 -4.21 8.46
CA THR A 15 16.87 -3.91 9.89
C THR A 15 17.16 -2.44 10.11
N SER A 16 16.24 -1.73 10.77
CA SER A 16 16.31 -0.27 10.99
C SER A 16 16.67 0.49 9.71
N PHE A 17 16.04 0.07 8.61
CA PHE A 17 16.28 0.63 7.29
C PHE A 17 15.45 1.89 7.08
N GLU A 18 16.09 2.93 6.56
CA GLU A 18 15.42 4.21 6.27
C GLU A 18 15.82 4.69 4.88
N VAL A 19 14.87 5.23 4.14
CA VAL A 19 15.10 5.81 2.82
C VAL A 19 14.24 7.04 2.60
N ASP A 20 14.88 8.10 2.13
CA ASP A 20 14.27 9.36 1.73
C ASP A 20 14.12 9.39 0.20
N PHE A 21 12.87 9.54 -0.25
CA PHE A 21 12.47 9.67 -1.64
C PHE A 21 11.95 11.08 -1.98
N SER A 22 12.15 12.05 -1.09
CA SER A 22 11.58 13.41 -1.21
C SER A 22 12.06 14.24 -2.41
N LEU A 23 13.04 13.73 -3.17
CA LEU A 23 13.51 14.37 -4.41
C LEU A 23 12.33 14.73 -5.32
N LYS A 24 12.44 15.88 -6.03
CA LYS A 24 11.38 16.44 -6.88
C LYS A 24 10.92 15.53 -8.04
N SER A 25 11.65 14.45 -8.34
CA SER A 25 11.30 13.50 -9.41
C SER A 25 10.11 12.62 -9.04
N GLU A 26 9.18 12.46 -9.96
CA GLU A 26 8.08 11.47 -9.85
C GLU A 26 8.57 10.03 -10.04
N ARG A 27 9.75 9.86 -10.66
CA ARG A 27 10.36 8.54 -10.90
C ARG A 27 11.52 8.36 -9.95
N GLN A 28 11.54 7.23 -9.28
CA GLN A 28 12.57 6.88 -8.30
C GLN A 28 13.25 5.59 -8.71
N VAL A 29 14.57 5.54 -8.63
CA VAL A 29 15.37 4.38 -9.00
C VAL A 29 16.20 3.96 -7.80
N ILE A 30 16.07 2.69 -7.40
CA ILE A 30 16.85 2.10 -6.33
C ILE A 30 18.02 1.34 -6.93
N ILE A 31 19.24 1.81 -6.67
CA ILE A 31 20.48 1.21 -7.16
C ILE A 31 21.26 0.61 -6.00
N GLY A 32 21.93 -0.52 -6.22
CA GLY A 32 22.78 -1.17 -5.22
C GLY A 32 23.22 -2.57 -5.66
N ARG A 33 24.15 -3.16 -4.92
CA ARG A 33 24.64 -4.52 -5.18
C ARG A 33 23.51 -5.57 -5.06
N ASN A 34 23.70 -6.74 -5.66
CA ASN A 34 22.78 -7.86 -5.48
C ASN A 34 22.78 -8.32 -4.01
N GLY A 35 21.62 -8.69 -3.50
CA GLY A 35 21.47 -9.15 -2.12
C GLY A 35 21.27 -8.07 -1.05
N VAL A 36 21.48 -6.78 -1.34
CA VAL A 36 21.32 -5.68 -0.34
C VAL A 36 19.87 -5.39 0.06
N GLY A 37 18.88 -6.03 -0.56
CA GLY A 37 17.47 -5.85 -0.18
C GLY A 37 16.63 -4.93 -1.06
N LYS A 38 17.10 -4.53 -2.26
CA LYS A 38 16.33 -3.67 -3.19
C LYS A 38 14.92 -4.22 -3.46
N SER A 39 14.81 -5.51 -3.78
CA SER A 39 13.51 -6.16 -4.00
C SER A 39 12.67 -6.23 -2.73
N ASN A 40 13.31 -6.35 -1.56
CA ASN A 40 12.60 -6.37 -0.28
C ASN A 40 12.00 -5.00 0.06
N ILE A 41 12.62 -3.89 -0.38
CA ILE A 41 12.03 -2.55 -0.25
C ILE A 41 10.72 -2.47 -1.07
N LEU A 42 10.77 -2.87 -2.33
CA LEU A 42 9.57 -2.87 -3.19
C LEU A 42 8.48 -3.81 -2.66
N GLU A 43 8.89 -4.97 -2.17
CA GLU A 43 7.97 -5.94 -1.56
C GLU A 43 7.33 -5.39 -0.29
N SER A 44 8.10 -4.72 0.59
CA SER A 44 7.53 -4.09 1.79
C SER A 44 6.49 -3.03 1.44
N ILE A 45 6.73 -2.22 0.40
CA ILE A 45 5.78 -1.24 -0.10
C ILE A 45 4.49 -1.92 -0.58
N ALA A 46 4.59 -3.01 -1.34
CA ALA A 46 3.43 -3.78 -1.77
C ALA A 46 2.63 -4.32 -0.58
N TRP A 47 3.30 -4.87 0.44
CA TRP A 47 2.66 -5.34 1.67
C TRP A 47 1.98 -4.21 2.44
N ILE A 48 2.62 -3.05 2.58
CA ILE A 48 2.06 -1.89 3.27
C ILE A 48 0.74 -1.47 2.60
N PHE A 49 0.73 -1.26 1.28
CA PHE A 49 -0.48 -0.83 0.56
C PHE A 49 -1.55 -1.92 0.50
N ARG A 50 -1.16 -3.19 0.41
CA ARG A 50 -2.11 -4.31 0.54
C ARG A 50 -2.83 -4.28 1.89
N ASP A 51 -2.08 -4.21 2.98
CA ASP A 51 -2.64 -4.26 4.32
C ASP A 51 -3.48 -3.01 4.63
N LEU A 52 -3.12 -1.85 4.07
CA LEU A 52 -3.91 -0.62 4.18
C LEU A 52 -5.24 -0.74 3.42
N ASP A 53 -5.24 -1.28 2.20
CA ASP A 53 -6.44 -1.42 1.37
C ASP A 53 -7.40 -2.49 1.93
N LEU A 54 -6.87 -3.60 2.42
CA LEU A 54 -7.66 -4.66 3.07
C LEU A 54 -8.06 -4.34 4.51
N CYS A 55 -7.65 -3.20 5.07
CA CYS A 55 -7.83 -2.85 6.48
C CYS A 55 -7.26 -3.94 7.43
N GLU A 56 -6.20 -4.64 7.01
CA GLU A 56 -5.50 -5.65 7.80
C GLU A 56 -4.31 -5.02 8.53
N GLU A 57 -4.00 -5.50 9.73
CA GLU A 57 -2.84 -5.06 10.50
C GLU A 57 -1.55 -5.63 9.90
N SER A 58 -0.46 -4.86 9.99
CA SER A 58 0.83 -5.27 9.44
C SER A 58 1.53 -6.33 10.26
N ASP A 59 2.32 -7.16 9.60
CA ASP A 59 3.19 -8.18 10.20
C ASP A 59 4.58 -7.61 10.58
N PHE A 60 4.85 -6.33 10.29
CA PHE A 60 6.12 -5.67 10.61
C PHE A 60 5.91 -4.20 10.99
N GLU A 61 6.88 -3.64 11.69
CA GLU A 61 6.87 -2.22 12.06
C GLU A 61 7.41 -1.38 10.91
N TYR A 62 6.71 -0.28 10.61
CA TYR A 62 7.12 0.67 9.60
C TYR A 62 6.60 2.07 9.88
N GLU A 63 7.19 3.04 9.23
CA GLU A 63 6.65 4.37 9.03
C GLU A 63 6.77 4.73 7.56
N ILE A 64 5.70 5.22 6.96
CA ILE A 64 5.66 5.67 5.57
C ILE A 64 5.02 7.04 5.48
N LYS A 65 5.63 7.91 4.64
CA LYS A 65 5.06 9.21 4.28
C LYS A 65 4.92 9.27 2.77
N TYR A 66 3.74 9.64 2.30
CA TYR A 66 3.45 9.68 0.87
C TYR A 66 2.42 10.75 0.52
N ARG A 67 2.47 11.22 -0.72
CA ARG A 67 1.47 12.11 -1.32
C ARG A 67 0.50 11.29 -2.16
N CYS A 68 -0.78 11.49 -1.92
CA CYS A 68 -1.83 10.88 -2.71
C CYS A 68 -2.90 11.91 -2.98
N ARG A 69 -3.15 12.23 -4.25
CA ARG A 69 -3.97 13.38 -4.65
C ARG A 69 -3.42 14.66 -3.97
N ASP A 70 -4.30 15.43 -3.37
CA ASP A 70 -3.92 16.67 -2.66
C ASP A 70 -3.56 16.45 -1.19
N HIS A 71 -3.46 15.18 -0.74
CA HIS A 71 -3.18 14.84 0.65
C HIS A 71 -1.73 14.41 0.86
N TYR A 72 -1.16 14.79 2.00
CA TYR A 72 0.08 14.23 2.51
C TYR A 72 -0.22 13.33 3.70
N VAL A 73 0.12 12.06 3.60
CA VAL A 73 -0.29 11.01 4.52
C VAL A 73 0.93 10.41 5.22
N LYS A 74 0.83 10.26 6.53
CA LYS A 74 1.79 9.52 7.34
C LYS A 74 1.09 8.34 8.02
N VAL A 75 1.65 7.14 7.87
CA VAL A 75 1.17 5.94 8.54
C VAL A 75 2.32 5.32 9.33
N ILE A 76 2.07 5.05 10.60
CA ILE A 76 3.01 4.34 11.47
C ILE A 76 2.37 3.03 11.92
N SER A 77 3.08 1.91 11.69
CA SER A 77 2.76 0.61 12.24
C SER A 77 3.75 0.30 13.36
N LYS A 78 3.30 0.36 14.61
CA LYS A 78 4.15 0.16 15.80
C LYS A 78 3.36 -0.36 16.99
N GLY A 79 4.03 -1.14 17.83
CA GLY A 79 3.42 -1.69 19.05
C GLY A 79 2.47 -2.85 18.76
N LYS A 80 2.54 -3.84 19.64
CA LYS A 80 1.82 -5.13 19.47
C LYS A 80 0.31 -4.94 19.43
N SER A 81 -0.35 -5.57 18.46
CA SER A 81 -1.80 -5.65 18.42
C SER A 81 -2.30 -6.85 19.21
N SER A 82 -3.45 -6.68 19.85
CA SER A 82 -4.21 -7.76 20.50
C SER A 82 -5.38 -8.27 19.64
N LYS A 83 -5.60 -7.71 18.45
CA LYS A 83 -6.70 -8.11 17.57
C LYS A 83 -6.45 -9.52 17.01
N LYS A 84 -7.49 -10.34 16.96
CA LYS A 84 -7.42 -11.64 16.28
C LYS A 84 -7.45 -11.45 14.77
N PRO A 85 -6.75 -12.32 13.99
CA PRO A 85 -6.79 -12.22 12.53
C PRO A 85 -8.23 -12.37 12.01
N ARG A 86 -8.63 -11.55 11.05
CA ARG A 86 -9.98 -11.55 10.47
C ARG A 86 -10.27 -12.81 9.65
N ARG A 87 -9.25 -13.43 9.05
CA ARG A 87 -9.41 -14.63 8.21
C ARG A 87 -8.66 -15.81 8.82
N LYS A 88 -9.38 -16.93 9.02
CA LYS A 88 -8.81 -18.21 9.40
C LYS A 88 -8.19 -18.88 8.17
N GLY A 89 -7.06 -19.58 8.35
CA GLY A 89 -6.45 -20.40 7.29
C GLY A 89 -5.37 -19.70 6.47
N THR A 90 -4.92 -18.50 6.84
CA THR A 90 -3.72 -17.91 6.24
C THR A 90 -2.47 -18.45 6.95
N ARG A 91 -1.41 -18.71 6.17
CA ARG A 91 -0.08 -19.20 6.65
C ARG A 91 0.55 -18.33 7.76
N ARG A 92 -0.13 -17.22 8.12
CA ARG A 92 0.34 -16.16 9.03
C ARG A 92 -0.42 -16.08 10.37
N GLU A 93 -1.16 -17.13 10.78
CA GLU A 93 -1.97 -17.11 12.01
C GLU A 93 -1.18 -16.86 13.30
N ASN A 94 0.11 -17.19 13.33
CA ASN A 94 0.99 -17.07 14.50
C ASN A 94 1.96 -15.89 14.44
N ILE A 95 1.84 -14.99 13.44
CA ILE A 95 2.75 -13.85 13.31
C ILE A 95 2.25 -12.71 14.19
N GLN A 96 3.18 -12.06 14.87
CA GLN A 96 2.90 -10.86 15.64
C GLN A 96 2.41 -9.76 14.71
N ARG A 97 1.35 -9.04 15.13
CA ARG A 97 0.78 -7.94 14.38
C ARG A 97 0.99 -6.63 15.11
N PHE A 98 1.02 -5.55 14.34
CA PHE A 98 1.31 -4.21 14.81
C PHE A 98 0.14 -3.28 14.56
N LYS A 99 -0.15 -2.42 15.55
CA LYS A 99 -1.18 -1.38 15.44
C LYS A 99 -0.73 -0.30 14.49
N ARG A 100 -1.68 0.29 13.77
CA ARG A 100 -1.44 1.44 12.92
C ARG A 100 -2.04 2.71 13.52
N SER A 101 -1.34 3.80 13.28
CA SER A 101 -1.80 5.16 13.55
C SER A 101 -1.65 5.97 12.26
N TYR A 102 -2.54 6.91 12.04
CA TYR A 102 -2.68 7.63 10.78
C TYR A 102 -2.67 9.12 11.03
N TRP A 103 -1.99 9.86 10.18
CA TRP A 103 -1.98 11.32 10.17
C TRP A 103 -2.11 11.82 8.74
N VAL A 104 -2.75 12.96 8.58
CA VAL A 104 -2.98 13.59 7.29
C VAL A 104 -2.76 15.10 7.36
N ILE A 105 -2.19 15.65 6.29
CA ILE A 105 -2.29 17.06 5.93
C ILE A 105 -3.21 17.12 4.73
N GLU A 106 -4.33 17.81 4.84
CA GLU A 106 -5.42 17.78 3.85
C GLU A 106 -5.04 18.45 2.53
N ASN A 107 -4.08 19.37 2.54
CA ASN A 107 -3.58 20.01 1.34
C ASN A 107 -2.06 19.83 1.25
N ALA A 108 -1.60 18.97 0.34
CA ALA A 108 -0.17 18.69 0.15
C ALA A 108 0.64 19.93 -0.34
N ALA A 109 0.00 20.95 -0.88
CA ALA A 109 0.68 22.20 -1.22
C ALA A 109 1.16 22.96 0.03
N ASP A 110 0.53 22.73 1.19
CA ASP A 110 0.92 23.37 2.45
C ASP A 110 2.29 22.96 2.96
N ILE A 111 2.88 21.88 2.40
CA ILE A 111 4.23 21.42 2.78
C ILE A 111 5.33 21.91 1.84
N GLU A 112 4.99 22.57 0.73
CA GLU A 112 5.98 23.16 -0.15
C GLU A 112 6.76 24.25 0.59
N ASP A 113 8.08 24.24 0.43
CA ASP A 113 9.02 25.18 1.06
C ASP A 113 9.09 25.13 2.60
N LYS A 114 8.50 24.11 3.26
CA LYS A 114 8.59 23.92 4.71
C LYS A 114 9.69 22.95 5.11
N SER A 115 10.28 23.19 6.27
CA SER A 115 11.21 22.26 6.90
C SER A 115 10.49 21.00 7.42
N SER A 116 11.23 19.91 7.62
CA SER A 116 10.67 18.66 8.18
C SER A 116 10.00 18.87 9.55
N GLU A 117 10.53 19.75 10.39
CA GLU A 117 9.97 20.06 11.70
C GLU A 117 8.65 20.83 11.60
N GLU A 118 8.51 21.73 10.64
CA GLU A 118 7.28 22.46 10.37
C GLU A 118 6.21 21.54 9.80
N ILE A 119 6.58 20.63 8.88
CA ILE A 119 5.67 19.63 8.31
C ILE A 119 5.14 18.71 9.41
N GLU A 120 5.97 18.25 10.35
CA GLU A 120 5.52 17.38 11.44
C GLU A 120 4.44 18.05 12.33
N LYS A 121 4.44 19.36 12.48
CA LYS A 121 3.44 20.12 13.26
C LYS A 121 2.09 20.26 12.51
N LEU A 122 2.08 20.11 11.20
CA LEU A 122 0.87 20.25 10.38
C LEU A 122 0.05 18.94 10.33
N PHE A 123 0.64 17.81 10.70
CA PHE A 123 -0.07 16.53 10.68
C PHE A 123 -1.21 16.50 11.70
N VAL A 124 -2.40 16.21 11.24
CA VAL A 124 -3.60 15.96 12.07
C VAL A 124 -3.79 14.45 12.20
N GLU A 125 -3.92 13.96 13.43
CA GLU A 125 -4.19 12.55 13.69
C GLU A 125 -5.58 12.16 13.19
N LEU A 126 -5.63 11.05 12.44
CA LEU A 126 -6.86 10.51 11.87
C LEU A 126 -7.22 9.19 12.54
N LYS A 127 -8.47 9.02 12.95
CA LYS A 127 -8.95 7.74 13.49
C LYS A 127 -8.94 6.65 12.40
N GLU A 128 -8.63 5.41 12.80
CA GLU A 128 -8.64 4.24 11.90
C GLU A 128 -9.97 4.10 11.15
N THR A 129 -11.08 4.32 11.83
CA THR A 129 -12.43 4.25 11.23
C THR A 129 -12.62 5.28 10.12
N GLU A 130 -12.12 6.49 10.32
CA GLU A 130 -12.20 7.56 9.33
C GLU A 130 -11.27 7.30 8.15
N PHE A 131 -10.03 6.85 8.41
CA PHE A 131 -9.10 6.44 7.36
C PHE A 131 -9.72 5.35 6.48
N ASN A 132 -10.29 4.32 7.10
CA ASN A 132 -10.93 3.23 6.37
C ASN A 132 -12.15 3.70 5.59
N ARG A 133 -12.99 4.57 6.17
CA ARG A 133 -14.16 5.14 5.49
C ARG A 133 -13.78 5.91 4.23
N ARG A 134 -12.74 6.72 4.28
CA ARG A 134 -12.26 7.51 3.12
C ARG A 134 -11.72 6.62 2.00
N ASN A 135 -11.16 5.47 2.34
CA ASN A 135 -10.54 4.55 1.36
C ASN A 135 -11.50 3.52 0.75
N GLN A 136 -12.70 3.35 1.32
CA GLN A 136 -13.70 2.42 0.79
C GLN A 136 -14.32 2.92 -0.51
N ALA A 137 -14.48 2.01 -1.48
CA ALA A 137 -15.28 2.25 -2.66
C ALA A 137 -16.76 2.39 -2.29
N ILE A 138 -17.48 3.21 -3.04
CA ILE A 138 -18.92 3.39 -2.92
C ILE A 138 -19.59 3.00 -4.22
N LYS A 139 -20.83 2.52 -4.15
CA LYS A 139 -21.67 2.36 -5.34
C LYS A 139 -22.29 3.70 -5.70
N ASN A 140 -22.18 4.12 -6.97
CA ASN A 140 -22.88 5.27 -7.48
C ASN A 140 -24.37 4.94 -7.76
N GLU A 141 -25.15 5.91 -8.22
CA GLU A 141 -26.57 5.74 -8.55
C GLU A 141 -26.81 4.68 -9.63
N SER A 142 -25.85 4.43 -10.49
CA SER A 142 -25.91 3.40 -11.53
C SER A 142 -25.43 2.02 -11.05
N GLY A 143 -25.12 1.86 -9.76
CA GLY A 143 -24.65 0.59 -9.18
C GLY A 143 -23.16 0.30 -9.37
N VAL A 144 -22.42 1.17 -10.08
CA VAL A 144 -20.99 0.99 -10.36
C VAL A 144 -20.15 1.40 -9.16
N TYR A 145 -19.16 0.58 -8.82
CA TYR A 145 -18.20 0.91 -7.77
C TYR A 145 -17.23 2.00 -8.22
N GLN A 146 -17.04 2.99 -7.37
CA GLN A 146 -16.07 4.08 -7.57
C GLN A 146 -15.41 4.50 -6.26
N PHE A 147 -14.21 5.07 -6.35
CA PHE A 147 -13.53 5.63 -5.20
C PHE A 147 -13.99 7.06 -4.92
N ARG A 148 -13.90 7.46 -3.65
CA ARG A 148 -14.15 8.82 -3.20
C ARG A 148 -13.01 9.74 -3.63
N ASP A 149 -13.28 10.99 -3.90
CA ASP A 149 -12.25 12.01 -4.20
C ASP A 149 -11.31 12.22 -2.99
N GLU A 150 -11.85 12.10 -1.77
CA GLU A 150 -11.10 12.22 -0.51
C GLU A 150 -10.26 10.96 -0.15
N ARG A 151 -10.12 9.99 -1.07
CA ARG A 151 -9.36 8.75 -0.83
C ARG A 151 -7.89 9.06 -0.59
N LEU A 152 -7.35 8.46 0.49
CA LEU A 152 -5.96 8.62 0.92
C LEU A 152 -5.02 7.55 0.34
N LEU A 153 -5.57 6.48 -0.26
CA LEU A 153 -4.82 5.44 -0.94
C LEU A 153 -4.87 5.63 -2.47
N PRO A 154 -3.87 5.14 -3.22
CA PRO A 154 -3.94 5.10 -4.68
C PRO A 154 -5.12 4.25 -5.14
N ASP A 155 -5.70 4.58 -6.30
CA ASP A 155 -6.76 3.77 -6.88
C ASP A 155 -6.24 2.41 -7.30
N TYR A 156 -5.02 2.39 -7.82
CA TYR A 156 -4.37 1.17 -8.29
C TYR A 156 -2.91 1.13 -7.88
N VAL A 157 -2.47 -0.06 -7.45
CA VAL A 157 -1.07 -0.40 -7.24
C VAL A 157 -0.70 -1.46 -8.29
N PHE A 158 0.17 -1.08 -9.21
CA PHE A 158 0.63 -1.95 -10.28
C PHE A 158 2.05 -2.43 -9.99
N GLY A 159 2.24 -3.74 -9.85
CA GLY A 159 3.53 -4.38 -9.68
C GLY A 159 3.99 -5.07 -10.97
N TYR A 160 5.28 -4.99 -11.26
CA TYR A 160 5.94 -5.80 -12.29
C TYR A 160 7.25 -6.36 -11.74
N TYR A 161 7.45 -7.65 -11.94
CA TYR A 161 8.69 -8.32 -11.56
C TYR A 161 9.12 -9.29 -12.66
N SER A 162 10.29 -9.04 -13.24
CA SER A 162 10.87 -9.86 -14.32
C SER A 162 11.65 -11.09 -13.82
N GLY A 163 11.87 -11.21 -12.50
CA GLY A 163 12.59 -12.34 -11.92
C GLY A 163 11.77 -13.64 -11.87
N ILE A 164 12.46 -14.76 -11.72
CA ILE A 164 11.86 -16.11 -11.69
C ILE A 164 11.13 -16.38 -10.36
N SER A 165 11.42 -15.62 -9.31
CA SER A 165 10.86 -15.87 -7.98
C SER A 165 9.42 -15.32 -7.85
N ALA A 166 8.60 -16.06 -7.10
CA ALA A 166 7.24 -15.65 -6.75
C ALA A 166 7.20 -14.55 -5.65
N LEU A 167 8.23 -13.72 -5.56
CA LEU A 167 8.51 -12.81 -4.44
C LEU A 167 7.33 -11.89 -4.10
N PHE A 168 6.65 -11.39 -5.12
CA PHE A 168 5.52 -10.48 -4.96
C PHE A 168 4.15 -11.16 -4.95
N ASN A 169 4.06 -12.45 -5.32
CA ASN A 169 2.78 -13.11 -5.53
C ASN A 169 1.89 -13.04 -4.28
N GLU A 170 2.45 -13.31 -3.10
CA GLU A 170 1.68 -13.32 -1.86
C GLU A 170 1.02 -11.97 -1.53
N ALA A 171 1.71 -10.86 -1.81
CA ALA A 171 1.16 -9.52 -1.54
C ALA A 171 -0.05 -9.20 -2.42
N PHE A 172 -0.11 -9.75 -3.64
CA PHE A 172 -1.17 -9.49 -4.60
C PHE A 172 -2.25 -10.59 -4.67
N GLU A 173 -1.95 -11.78 -4.14
CA GLU A 173 -2.81 -12.97 -4.26
C GLU A 173 -4.21 -12.78 -3.65
N THR A 174 -4.32 -12.09 -2.53
CA THR A 174 -5.61 -11.87 -1.87
C THR A 174 -6.55 -11.08 -2.76
N HIS A 175 -6.08 -9.97 -3.34
CA HIS A 175 -6.87 -9.14 -4.25
C HIS A 175 -7.22 -9.91 -5.55
N GLU A 176 -6.30 -10.73 -6.05
CA GLU A 176 -6.53 -11.57 -7.23
C GLU A 176 -7.62 -12.60 -6.95
N ARG A 177 -7.55 -13.29 -5.84
CA ARG A 177 -8.52 -14.32 -5.44
C ARG A 177 -9.91 -13.74 -5.18
N ASP A 178 -9.99 -12.64 -4.44
CA ASP A 178 -11.26 -11.99 -4.10
C ASP A 178 -11.95 -11.49 -5.38
N TYR A 179 -11.22 -10.88 -6.32
CA TYR A 179 -11.73 -10.44 -7.62
C TYR A 179 -12.33 -11.60 -8.43
N TYR A 180 -11.63 -12.74 -8.52
CA TYR A 180 -12.16 -13.90 -9.25
C TYR A 180 -13.31 -14.61 -8.53
N SER A 181 -13.39 -14.53 -7.19
CA SER A 181 -14.53 -15.05 -6.45
C SER A 181 -15.80 -14.25 -6.76
N ASP A 182 -15.72 -12.93 -6.71
CA ASP A 182 -16.85 -12.04 -6.98
C ASP A 182 -17.37 -12.23 -8.43
N GLN A 183 -16.46 -12.45 -9.41
CA GLN A 183 -16.85 -12.77 -10.78
C GLN A 183 -17.64 -14.09 -10.90
N LYS A 184 -17.27 -15.14 -10.14
CA LYS A 184 -17.94 -16.44 -10.19
C LYS A 184 -19.33 -16.40 -9.57
N ASP A 185 -19.49 -15.57 -8.54
CA ASP A 185 -20.76 -15.44 -7.83
C ASP A 185 -21.75 -14.53 -8.55
N GLY A 186 -21.35 -13.98 -9.71
CA GLY A 186 -22.19 -13.10 -10.55
C GLY A 186 -22.45 -11.75 -9.91
N GLU A 187 -21.68 -11.38 -8.89
CA GLU A 187 -21.72 -10.08 -8.29
C GLU A 187 -21.10 -9.04 -9.24
N GLU A 188 -21.59 -7.80 -9.18
CA GLU A 188 -20.95 -6.70 -9.86
C GLU A 188 -19.48 -6.60 -9.46
N MET A 189 -18.58 -6.50 -10.45
CA MET A 189 -17.15 -6.58 -10.27
C MET A 189 -16.66 -5.56 -9.24
N SER A 190 -16.08 -6.05 -8.16
CA SER A 190 -15.33 -5.20 -7.23
C SER A 190 -14.12 -4.58 -7.94
N LEU A 191 -13.72 -3.39 -7.48
CA LEU A 191 -12.52 -2.73 -8.04
C LEU A 191 -11.27 -3.50 -7.58
N ARG A 192 -10.51 -4.03 -8.54
CA ARG A 192 -9.22 -4.65 -8.25
C ARG A 192 -8.15 -3.57 -8.08
N THR A 193 -7.85 -3.23 -6.84
CA THR A 193 -6.92 -2.16 -6.48
C THR A 193 -5.45 -2.55 -6.63
N MET A 194 -5.12 -3.84 -6.52
CA MET A 194 -3.74 -4.33 -6.66
C MET A 194 -3.60 -5.32 -7.81
N PHE A 195 -2.68 -5.05 -8.69
CA PHE A 195 -2.42 -5.86 -9.88
C PHE A 195 -0.92 -6.17 -10.05
N LEU A 196 -0.58 -7.46 -10.12
CA LEU A 196 0.77 -7.91 -10.46
C LEU A 196 0.81 -8.37 -11.92
N ALA A 197 1.59 -7.68 -12.75
CA ALA A 197 1.83 -8.11 -14.12
C ALA A 197 2.73 -9.35 -14.12
N LYS A 198 2.21 -10.43 -14.69
CA LYS A 198 2.92 -11.71 -14.86
C LYS A 198 3.32 -11.86 -16.34
N PRO A 199 4.35 -12.65 -16.68
CA PRO A 199 4.82 -12.80 -18.07
C PRO A 199 3.72 -13.18 -19.06
N HIS A 200 2.74 -13.99 -18.65
CA HIS A 200 1.62 -14.38 -19.53
C HIS A 200 0.68 -13.22 -19.89
N HIS A 201 0.63 -12.16 -19.07
CA HIS A 201 -0.19 -10.98 -19.39
C HIS A 201 0.31 -10.23 -20.62
N SER A 202 1.63 -10.25 -20.89
CA SER A 202 2.18 -9.63 -22.09
C SER A 202 1.73 -10.33 -23.39
N GLN A 203 1.46 -11.64 -23.33
CA GLN A 203 0.98 -12.41 -24.48
C GLN A 203 -0.45 -11.99 -24.86
N PHE A 204 -1.31 -11.72 -23.86
CA PHE A 204 -2.67 -11.27 -24.12
C PHE A 204 -2.72 -9.82 -24.64
N SER A 205 -1.85 -8.93 -24.14
CA SER A 205 -1.81 -7.56 -24.65
C SER A 205 -1.33 -7.48 -26.10
N LEU A 206 -0.48 -8.41 -26.56
CA LEU A 206 -0.05 -8.50 -27.98
C LEU A 206 -1.13 -9.06 -28.90
N LEU A 207 -2.12 -9.80 -28.37
CA LEU A 207 -3.22 -10.36 -29.13
C LEU A 207 -4.43 -9.41 -29.25
N SER A 208 -4.43 -8.31 -28.49
CA SER A 208 -5.52 -7.31 -28.48
C SER A 208 -5.31 -6.16 -29.47
N PHE A 209 -4.24 -6.20 -30.28
CA PHE A 209 -3.95 -5.28 -31.40
C PHE A 209 -4.08 -6.09 -32.74
#